data_57e714eb925eceb5676b5cab3dbb90e1
#
_entry.id   57e714eb925eceb5676b5cab3dbb90e1
#
_cell.length_a   1.000
_cell.length_b   1.000
_cell.length_c   1.000
_cell.angle_alpha   90.00
_cell.angle_beta   90.00
_cell.angle_gamma   90.00
#
_symmetry.space_group_name_H-M   'P 1'
#
loop_
_entity.id
_entity.type
_entity.pdbx_description
1 polymer ?
#
loop_
_entity_poly.entity_id
_entity_poly.type
_entity_poly.pdbx_seq_one_letter_code
_entity_poly.pdbx_strand_id
1 'polypeptide(L)'
;MSKIAEIATTFVAYLKRPDLYPELRRKIWKNLFNRSSGLRGKEEAEIWCKKLAVSEKEFIENILKINFVPFENIFPQEYKDALRAQDKAPVKMGGAGSLSVIYYINEYAKSQNSIETGVAYGWSSFAALASLVSRNGTLYSSDMPYILQNQSEDFVGCVIPEKYKNNWDLYRFADKESLPKIFAKENSFDVVHYDSDKTYDGRMWAYKLLWGKLKKGGVFMSDDVGDNAAFKDYCEQNNYLPHIIEFDGKYAGVIIKN
;
A
#
# COMPACT_ATOMS: atom_id res chain seq x y z
N MET A 1 0.19 -28.87 6.74
CA MET A 1 1.26 -28.84 7.78
C MET A 1 0.63 -28.51 9.12
N SER A 2 1.12 -29.06 10.24
CA SER A 2 0.64 -28.66 11.56
C SER A 2 1.07 -27.21 11.84
N LYS A 3 0.30 -26.47 12.64
CA LYS A 3 0.59 -25.08 13.04
C LYS A 3 1.96 -24.92 13.68
N ILE A 4 2.44 -25.99 14.36
CA ILE A 4 3.77 -26.04 14.98
C ILE A 4 4.87 -26.12 13.92
N ALA A 5 4.67 -26.91 12.85
CA ALA A 5 5.62 -27.04 11.76
C ALA A 5 5.77 -25.71 10.98
N GLU A 6 4.69 -24.97 10.78
CA GLU A 6 4.68 -23.67 10.14
C GLU A 6 5.46 -22.62 10.97
N ILE A 7 5.25 -22.60 12.29
CA ILE A 7 5.99 -21.73 13.22
C ILE A 7 7.48 -22.06 13.19
N ALA A 8 7.85 -23.35 13.24
CA ALA A 8 9.24 -23.78 13.21
C ALA A 8 9.91 -23.40 11.88
N THR A 9 9.24 -23.61 10.74
CA THR A 9 9.75 -23.22 9.41
C THR A 9 9.96 -21.70 9.33
N THR A 10 8.99 -20.92 9.82
CA THR A 10 9.11 -19.46 9.89
C THR A 10 10.32 -19.04 10.73
N PHE A 11 10.49 -19.64 11.92
CA PHE A 11 11.60 -19.31 12.80
C PHE A 11 12.96 -19.62 12.16
N VAL A 12 13.10 -20.81 11.54
CA VAL A 12 14.34 -21.21 10.83
C VAL A 12 14.64 -20.27 9.67
N ALA A 13 13.62 -19.82 8.94
CA ALA A 13 13.80 -18.87 7.84
C ALA A 13 14.32 -17.51 8.33
N TYR A 14 13.81 -17.01 9.46
CA TYR A 14 14.32 -15.77 10.09
C TYR A 14 15.75 -15.92 10.62
N LEU A 15 16.16 -17.10 11.13
CA LEU A 15 17.52 -17.30 11.62
C LEU A 15 18.58 -17.07 10.54
N LYS A 16 18.24 -17.28 9.27
CA LYS A 16 19.11 -17.03 8.11
C LYS A 16 19.18 -15.55 7.69
N ARG A 17 18.37 -14.68 8.30
CA ARG A 17 18.22 -13.26 7.95
C ARG A 17 18.34 -12.38 9.21
N PRO A 18 19.58 -12.16 9.71
CA PRO A 18 19.82 -11.34 10.91
C PRO A 18 19.27 -9.91 10.79
N ASP A 19 19.23 -9.36 9.59
CA ASP A 19 18.66 -8.07 9.24
C ASP A 19 17.15 -7.97 9.57
N LEU A 20 16.45 -9.10 9.68
CA LEU A 20 15.02 -9.17 9.99
C LEU A 20 14.72 -9.59 11.45
N TYR A 21 15.71 -9.72 12.31
CA TYR A 21 15.49 -10.05 13.73
C TYR A 21 14.60 -9.06 14.49
N PRO A 22 14.63 -7.75 14.24
CA PRO A 22 13.66 -6.84 14.86
C PRO A 22 12.21 -7.23 14.58
N GLU A 23 11.91 -7.63 13.33
CA GLU A 23 10.55 -8.07 12.95
C GLU A 23 10.20 -9.44 13.58
N LEU A 24 11.14 -10.38 13.61
CA LEU A 24 10.92 -11.66 14.30
C LEU A 24 10.53 -11.45 15.78
N ARG A 25 11.25 -10.57 16.48
CA ARG A 25 10.93 -10.22 17.89
C ARG A 25 9.53 -9.65 18.03
N ARG A 26 9.11 -8.75 17.12
CA ARG A 26 7.76 -8.18 17.11
C ARG A 26 6.68 -9.25 16.84
N LYS A 27 6.91 -10.16 15.90
CA LYS A 27 5.98 -11.27 15.60
C LYS A 27 5.82 -12.21 16.79
N ILE A 28 6.91 -12.57 17.47
CA ILE A 28 6.88 -13.40 18.69
C ILE A 28 6.05 -12.67 19.77
N TRP A 29 6.34 -11.41 20.04
CA TRP A 29 5.62 -10.61 21.03
C TRP A 29 4.13 -10.51 20.72
N LYS A 30 3.77 -10.21 19.47
CA LYS A 30 2.38 -10.09 19.00
C LYS A 30 1.62 -11.42 19.17
N ASN A 31 2.24 -12.54 18.85
CA ASN A 31 1.63 -13.87 19.00
C ASN A 31 1.41 -14.28 20.47
N LEU A 32 2.26 -13.81 21.37
CA LEU A 32 2.14 -14.10 22.82
C LEU A 32 1.11 -13.22 23.50
N PHE A 33 1.00 -11.95 23.13
CA PHE A 33 0.27 -10.94 23.94
C PHE A 33 -0.89 -10.25 23.21
N ASN A 34 -1.00 -10.33 21.87
CA ASN A 34 -1.97 -9.50 21.14
C ASN A 34 -2.57 -10.22 19.92
N ARG A 35 -3.44 -11.22 20.16
CA ARG A 35 -4.02 -12.06 19.07
C ARG A 35 -5.24 -11.47 18.33
N SER A 36 -5.88 -10.42 18.89
CA SER A 36 -7.25 -10.04 18.47
C SER A 36 -7.38 -8.75 17.65
N SER A 37 -6.29 -8.05 17.32
CA SER A 37 -6.39 -6.71 16.71
C SER A 37 -6.72 -6.72 15.20
N GLY A 38 -6.59 -7.85 14.50
CA GLY A 38 -6.74 -7.90 13.04
C GLY A 38 -8.18 -7.62 12.55
N LEU A 39 -9.19 -8.12 13.26
CA LEU A 39 -10.61 -8.03 12.87
C LEU A 39 -11.42 -7.05 13.73
N ARG A 40 -10.75 -6.18 14.49
CA ARG A 40 -11.45 -5.23 15.37
C ARG A 40 -12.39 -4.34 14.58
N GLY A 41 -13.69 -4.45 14.85
CA GLY A 41 -14.73 -3.64 14.22
C GLY A 41 -14.92 -3.90 12.72
N LYS A 42 -14.64 -5.12 12.22
CA LYS A 42 -14.77 -5.45 10.79
C LYS A 42 -16.17 -5.18 10.26
N GLU A 43 -17.20 -5.72 10.89
CA GLU A 43 -18.59 -5.54 10.46
C GLU A 43 -19.01 -4.06 10.44
N GLU A 44 -18.61 -3.32 11.46
CA GLU A 44 -18.87 -1.87 11.56
C GLU A 44 -18.15 -1.11 10.43
N ALA A 45 -16.89 -1.43 10.17
CA ALA A 45 -16.11 -0.82 9.10
C ALA A 45 -16.72 -1.10 7.72
N GLU A 46 -17.15 -2.35 7.47
CA GLU A 46 -17.76 -2.75 6.21
C GLU A 46 -19.09 -2.02 5.97
N ILE A 47 -19.96 -1.93 6.99
CA ILE A 47 -21.22 -1.17 6.92
C ILE A 47 -20.93 0.32 6.66
N TRP A 48 -19.96 0.89 7.35
CA TRP A 48 -19.57 2.29 7.19
C TRP A 48 -19.01 2.56 5.79
N CYS A 49 -18.13 1.70 5.28
CA CYS A 49 -17.62 1.79 3.92
C CYS A 49 -18.74 1.72 2.89
N LYS A 50 -19.60 0.71 2.98
CA LYS A 50 -20.72 0.53 2.05
C LYS A 50 -21.67 1.74 1.99
N LYS A 51 -21.86 2.42 3.12
CA LYS A 51 -22.70 3.62 3.18
C LYS A 51 -22.09 4.82 2.44
N LEU A 52 -20.78 4.93 2.41
CA LEU A 52 -20.05 6.08 1.87
C LEU A 52 -19.43 5.80 0.50
N ALA A 53 -19.43 4.55 0.06
CA ALA A 53 -18.71 4.13 -1.13
C ALA A 53 -19.28 4.78 -2.41
N VAL A 54 -18.35 5.21 -3.24
CA VAL A 54 -18.56 5.64 -4.62
C VAL A 54 -17.69 4.82 -5.56
N SER A 55 -18.00 4.81 -6.84
CA SER A 55 -17.15 4.19 -7.85
C SER A 55 -15.85 4.97 -8.07
N GLU A 56 -14.81 4.31 -8.62
CA GLU A 56 -13.57 4.99 -9.04
C GLU A 56 -13.86 6.18 -9.98
N LYS A 57 -14.76 5.97 -10.95
CA LYS A 57 -15.16 7.01 -11.88
C LYS A 57 -15.78 8.22 -11.16
N GLU A 58 -16.73 7.99 -10.28
CA GLU A 58 -17.38 9.08 -9.52
C GLU A 58 -16.37 9.83 -8.65
N PHE A 59 -15.46 9.15 -8.00
CA PHE A 59 -14.40 9.80 -7.22
C PHE A 59 -13.50 10.67 -8.10
N ILE A 60 -13.02 10.14 -9.22
CA ILE A 60 -12.09 10.85 -10.10
C ILE A 60 -12.78 12.04 -10.78
N GLU A 61 -14.00 11.87 -11.31
CA GLU A 61 -14.70 12.95 -12.02
C GLU A 61 -15.29 13.99 -11.07
N ASN A 62 -15.89 13.56 -9.94
CA ASN A 62 -16.65 14.47 -9.07
C ASN A 62 -15.81 15.08 -7.95
N ILE A 63 -14.77 14.39 -7.46
CA ILE A 63 -13.91 14.88 -6.37
C ILE A 63 -12.62 15.44 -6.92
N LEU A 64 -11.88 14.69 -7.74
CA LEU A 64 -10.62 15.17 -8.31
C LEU A 64 -10.82 16.13 -9.48
N LYS A 65 -12.02 16.18 -10.09
CA LYS A 65 -12.37 17.02 -11.26
C LYS A 65 -11.50 16.72 -12.49
N ILE A 66 -11.21 15.44 -12.72
CA ILE A 66 -10.41 14.93 -13.84
C ILE A 66 -11.28 13.97 -14.66
N ASN A 67 -11.22 14.04 -15.99
CA ASN A 67 -11.91 13.08 -16.84
C ASN A 67 -11.37 11.68 -16.63
N PHE A 68 -12.24 10.71 -16.34
CA PHE A 68 -11.87 9.33 -16.09
C PHE A 68 -11.61 8.55 -17.37
N VAL A 69 -10.45 7.94 -17.43
CA VAL A 69 -10.08 6.86 -18.37
C VAL A 69 -9.47 5.74 -17.54
N PRO A 70 -9.91 4.47 -17.67
CA PRO A 70 -9.31 3.36 -16.95
C PRO A 70 -7.79 3.28 -17.18
N PHE A 71 -7.03 2.94 -16.13
CA PHE A 71 -5.58 2.92 -16.17
C PHE A 71 -5.02 2.05 -17.32
N GLU A 72 -5.59 0.88 -17.53
CA GLU A 72 -5.24 -0.03 -18.62
C GLU A 72 -5.49 0.54 -20.03
N ASN A 73 -6.39 1.50 -20.14
CA ASN A 73 -6.66 2.21 -21.42
C ASN A 73 -5.72 3.39 -21.64
N ILE A 74 -5.14 3.95 -20.56
CA ILE A 74 -4.09 4.98 -20.68
C ILE A 74 -2.75 4.33 -21.06
N PHE A 75 -2.45 3.15 -20.50
CA PHE A 75 -1.18 2.44 -20.66
C PHE A 75 -1.36 1.02 -21.21
N PRO A 76 -2.02 0.82 -22.36
CA PRO A 76 -2.48 -0.49 -22.81
C PRO A 76 -1.34 -1.48 -23.10
N GLN A 77 -0.19 -1.01 -23.59
CA GLN A 77 0.93 -1.89 -23.88
C GLN A 77 1.67 -2.27 -22.59
N GLU A 78 1.99 -1.29 -21.76
CA GLU A 78 2.65 -1.51 -20.48
C GLU A 78 1.82 -2.43 -19.57
N TYR A 79 0.49 -2.26 -19.57
CA TYR A 79 -0.42 -3.11 -18.79
C TYR A 79 -0.39 -4.58 -19.28
N LYS A 80 -0.40 -4.81 -20.59
CA LYS A 80 -0.27 -6.16 -21.17
C LYS A 80 1.08 -6.80 -20.82
N ASP A 81 2.16 -6.04 -20.85
CA ASP A 81 3.48 -6.53 -20.52
C ASP A 81 3.61 -6.84 -19.04
N ALA A 82 2.98 -6.02 -18.17
CA ALA A 82 2.87 -6.24 -16.74
C ALA A 82 2.13 -7.55 -16.40
N LEU A 83 0.99 -7.83 -17.05
CA LEU A 83 0.28 -9.10 -16.89
C LEU A 83 1.17 -10.29 -17.26
N ARG A 84 1.90 -10.22 -18.38
CA ARG A 84 2.84 -11.27 -18.81
C ARG A 84 4.01 -11.45 -17.81
N ALA A 85 4.44 -10.37 -17.17
CA ALA A 85 5.49 -10.44 -16.15
C ALA A 85 4.96 -11.12 -14.89
N GLN A 86 3.75 -10.78 -14.45
CA GLN A 86 3.08 -11.43 -13.32
C GLN A 86 2.84 -12.92 -13.55
N ASP A 87 2.41 -13.32 -14.77
CA ASP A 87 2.12 -14.73 -15.10
C ASP A 87 3.35 -15.64 -15.00
N LYS A 88 4.55 -15.08 -15.04
CA LYS A 88 5.80 -15.82 -14.84
C LYS A 88 6.13 -16.07 -13.37
N ALA A 89 5.46 -15.39 -12.45
CA ALA A 89 5.74 -15.53 -11.03
C ALA A 89 5.25 -16.90 -10.53
N PRO A 90 6.10 -17.70 -9.86
CA PRO A 90 5.76 -19.05 -9.42
C PRO A 90 4.84 -19.04 -8.19
N VAL A 91 4.63 -17.90 -7.57
CA VAL A 91 3.87 -17.72 -6.33
C VAL A 91 2.91 -16.55 -6.45
N LYS A 92 1.77 -16.63 -5.78
CA LYS A 92 0.79 -15.54 -5.71
C LYS A 92 1.15 -14.60 -4.56
N MET A 93 1.37 -13.32 -4.85
CA MET A 93 1.76 -12.31 -3.85
C MET A 93 0.62 -11.31 -3.51
N GLY A 94 -0.21 -10.92 -4.44
CA GLY A 94 -1.27 -9.95 -4.20
C GLY A 94 -2.09 -9.67 -5.46
N GLY A 95 -3.04 -8.76 -5.38
CA GLY A 95 -3.83 -8.24 -6.50
C GLY A 95 -3.37 -6.85 -6.94
N ALA A 96 -4.01 -6.32 -7.99
CA ALA A 96 -3.64 -5.04 -8.58
C ALA A 96 -4.07 -3.81 -7.76
N GLY A 97 -5.13 -3.93 -6.95
CA GLY A 97 -5.73 -2.77 -6.27
C GLY A 97 -6.42 -1.81 -7.25
N SER A 98 -6.76 -0.63 -6.77
CA SER A 98 -7.42 0.43 -7.55
C SER A 98 -6.40 1.27 -8.32
N LEU A 99 -5.89 0.75 -9.46
CA LEU A 99 -4.83 1.37 -10.24
C LEU A 99 -5.20 2.76 -10.75
N SER A 100 -6.44 2.93 -11.22
CA SER A 100 -6.93 4.21 -11.70
C SER A 100 -6.89 5.25 -10.58
N VAL A 101 -7.38 4.93 -9.39
CA VAL A 101 -7.35 5.88 -8.26
C VAL A 101 -5.91 6.23 -7.89
N ILE A 102 -5.00 5.25 -7.79
CA ILE A 102 -3.58 5.50 -7.47
C ILE A 102 -2.94 6.42 -8.51
N TYR A 103 -3.17 6.18 -9.79
CA TYR A 103 -2.67 7.05 -10.87
C TYR A 103 -3.23 8.48 -10.74
N TYR A 104 -4.56 8.62 -10.61
CA TYR A 104 -5.20 9.92 -10.63
C TYR A 104 -4.98 10.76 -9.37
N ILE A 105 -4.79 10.17 -8.18
CA ILE A 105 -4.40 10.95 -6.99
C ILE A 105 -2.99 11.53 -7.13
N ASN A 106 -2.07 10.81 -7.82
CA ASN A 106 -0.75 11.32 -8.15
C ASN A 106 -0.80 12.43 -9.20
N GLU A 107 -1.68 12.33 -10.20
CA GLU A 107 -1.94 13.40 -11.18
C GLU A 107 -2.55 14.63 -10.51
N TYR A 108 -3.57 14.44 -9.66
CA TYR A 108 -4.23 15.51 -8.90
C TYR A 108 -3.26 16.29 -8.01
N ALA A 109 -2.46 15.58 -7.24
CA ALA A 109 -1.46 16.18 -6.36
C ALA A 109 -0.24 16.74 -7.11
N LYS A 110 -0.13 16.49 -8.44
CA LYS A 110 1.07 16.80 -9.25
C LYS A 110 2.33 16.31 -8.54
N SER A 111 2.27 15.07 -8.03
CA SER A 111 3.27 14.55 -7.12
C SER A 111 4.66 14.53 -7.72
N GLN A 112 5.64 14.91 -6.88
CA GLN A 112 7.07 14.72 -7.11
C GLN A 112 7.64 13.67 -6.16
N ASN A 113 7.11 13.59 -4.93
CA ASN A 113 7.51 12.59 -3.95
C ASN A 113 6.28 11.86 -3.45
N SER A 114 6.19 10.57 -3.74
CA SER A 114 5.15 9.69 -3.23
C SER A 114 5.76 8.58 -2.39
N ILE A 115 5.02 8.10 -1.39
CA ILE A 115 5.41 6.98 -0.55
C ILE A 115 4.32 5.91 -0.55
N GLU A 116 4.72 4.65 -0.68
CA GLU A 116 3.83 3.50 -0.51
C GLU A 116 4.40 2.48 0.48
N THR A 117 3.51 1.72 1.11
CA THR A 117 3.84 0.54 1.91
C THR A 117 3.11 -0.68 1.36
N GLY A 118 3.85 -1.76 1.10
CA GLY A 118 3.35 -2.92 0.37
C GLY A 118 3.50 -2.75 -1.14
N VAL A 119 4.26 -3.64 -1.77
CA VAL A 119 4.58 -3.60 -3.20
C VAL A 119 4.08 -4.85 -3.92
N ALA A 120 4.36 -6.02 -3.39
CA ALA A 120 4.07 -7.30 -4.04
C ALA A 120 4.60 -7.33 -5.49
N TYR A 121 3.76 -7.59 -6.48
CA TYR A 121 4.15 -7.54 -7.90
C TYR A 121 4.49 -6.12 -8.38
N GLY A 122 4.06 -5.06 -7.67
CA GLY A 122 4.32 -3.66 -8.03
C GLY A 122 3.23 -3.00 -8.88
N TRP A 123 1.99 -3.47 -8.81
CA TRP A 123 0.89 -2.84 -9.55
C TRP A 123 0.61 -1.41 -9.08
N SER A 124 0.50 -1.18 -7.78
CA SER A 124 0.36 0.15 -7.20
C SER A 124 1.55 1.04 -7.52
N SER A 125 2.77 0.48 -7.40
CA SER A 125 4.01 1.17 -7.77
C SER A 125 4.00 1.56 -9.25
N PHE A 126 3.56 0.67 -10.15
CA PHE A 126 3.44 0.99 -11.58
C PHE A 126 2.47 2.15 -11.81
N ALA A 127 1.29 2.11 -11.20
CA ALA A 127 0.30 3.18 -11.36
C ALA A 127 0.82 4.55 -10.83
N ALA A 128 1.47 4.56 -9.67
CA ALA A 128 2.08 5.78 -9.12
C ALA A 128 3.24 6.29 -10.00
N LEU A 129 4.16 5.41 -10.40
CA LEU A 129 5.31 5.76 -11.24
C LEU A 129 4.90 6.27 -12.61
N ALA A 130 3.84 5.72 -13.24
CA ALA A 130 3.32 6.18 -14.51
C ALA A 130 2.96 7.67 -14.50
N SER A 131 2.50 8.17 -13.34
CA SER A 131 2.27 9.61 -13.12
C SER A 131 3.57 10.36 -12.78
N LEU A 132 4.36 9.85 -11.86
CA LEU A 132 5.56 10.53 -11.32
C LEU A 132 6.65 10.81 -12.36
N VAL A 133 6.89 9.88 -13.28
CA VAL A 133 7.99 10.00 -14.26
C VAL A 133 7.88 11.22 -15.17
N SER A 134 6.64 11.66 -15.47
CA SER A 134 6.41 12.86 -16.29
C SER A 134 6.93 14.15 -15.64
N ARG A 135 7.11 14.13 -14.33
CA ARG A 135 7.59 15.24 -13.49
C ARG A 135 8.96 14.98 -12.86
N ASN A 136 9.65 13.93 -13.32
CA ASN A 136 10.92 13.44 -12.73
C ASN A 136 10.81 13.19 -11.22
N GLY A 137 9.62 12.77 -10.78
CA GLY A 137 9.32 12.47 -9.39
C GLY A 137 9.82 11.12 -8.95
N THR A 138 9.82 10.86 -7.64
CA THR A 138 10.31 9.61 -7.04
C THR A 138 9.21 8.94 -6.23
N LEU A 139 9.08 7.61 -6.39
CA LEU A 139 8.30 6.75 -5.52
C LEU A 139 9.23 6.07 -4.52
N TYR A 140 8.95 6.25 -3.24
CA TYR A 140 9.62 5.56 -2.13
C TYR A 140 8.72 4.42 -1.65
N SER A 141 9.19 3.18 -1.74
CA SER A 141 8.38 2.01 -1.41
C SER A 141 8.99 1.21 -0.28
N SER A 142 8.15 0.78 0.66
CA SER A 142 8.48 -0.18 1.72
C SER A 142 7.78 -1.50 1.43
N ASP A 143 8.53 -2.59 1.38
CA ASP A 143 7.95 -3.93 1.25
C ASP A 143 8.78 -4.96 2.02
N MET A 144 8.11 -5.72 2.89
CA MET A 144 8.79 -6.71 3.70
C MET A 144 9.20 -7.93 2.85
N PRO A 145 10.41 -8.49 3.02
CA PRO A 145 10.81 -9.72 2.35
C PRO A 145 9.86 -10.90 2.61
N TYR A 146 9.58 -11.68 1.57
CA TYR A 146 8.74 -12.89 1.64
C TYR A 146 9.55 -14.10 2.15
N ILE A 147 9.80 -14.15 3.46
CA ILE A 147 10.76 -15.07 4.09
C ILE A 147 10.47 -16.55 3.84
N LEU A 148 9.19 -16.92 3.67
CA LEU A 148 8.78 -18.32 3.44
C LEU A 148 8.65 -18.68 1.96
N GLN A 149 8.85 -17.73 1.06
CA GLN A 149 8.66 -17.89 -0.38
C GLN A 149 9.92 -17.43 -1.12
N ASN A 150 10.97 -18.24 -1.08
CA ASN A 150 12.30 -17.89 -1.58
C ASN A 150 12.33 -17.39 -3.05
N GLN A 151 11.35 -17.76 -3.86
CA GLN A 151 11.25 -17.34 -5.27
C GLN A 151 10.46 -16.03 -5.44
N SER A 152 9.78 -15.51 -4.41
CA SER A 152 8.98 -14.29 -4.52
C SER A 152 9.83 -13.03 -4.64
N GLU A 153 11.03 -13.02 -4.05
CA GLU A 153 11.93 -11.85 -4.03
C GLU A 153 12.25 -11.36 -5.43
N ASP A 154 12.47 -12.28 -6.38
CA ASP A 154 12.82 -11.98 -7.77
C ASP A 154 11.65 -11.36 -8.55
N PHE A 155 10.43 -11.48 -8.02
CA PHE A 155 9.20 -10.97 -8.64
C PHE A 155 8.62 -9.73 -7.97
N VAL A 156 9.24 -9.22 -6.91
CA VAL A 156 8.82 -7.94 -6.30
C VAL A 156 9.05 -6.81 -7.28
N GLY A 157 7.96 -6.10 -7.60
CA GLY A 157 8.00 -5.03 -8.60
C GLY A 157 8.17 -5.50 -10.05
N CYS A 158 7.94 -6.79 -10.36
CA CYS A 158 8.14 -7.35 -11.69
C CYS A 158 7.21 -6.75 -12.76
N VAL A 159 6.08 -6.19 -12.37
CA VAL A 159 5.14 -5.54 -13.31
C VAL A 159 5.51 -4.10 -13.63
N ILE A 160 6.47 -3.51 -12.91
CA ILE A 160 6.92 -2.14 -13.15
C ILE A 160 7.73 -2.10 -14.44
N PRO A 161 7.34 -1.27 -15.43
CA PRO A 161 8.14 -1.08 -16.65
C PRO A 161 9.57 -0.64 -16.34
N GLU A 162 10.55 -1.22 -17.01
CA GLU A 162 11.98 -0.94 -16.75
C GLU A 162 12.31 0.56 -16.84
N LYS A 163 11.69 1.26 -17.80
CA LYS A 163 11.87 2.71 -17.98
C LYS A 163 11.44 3.57 -16.77
N TYR A 164 10.65 3.02 -15.81
CA TYR A 164 10.19 3.73 -14.63
C TYR A 164 11.05 3.44 -13.40
N LYS A 165 11.88 2.41 -13.42
CA LYS A 165 12.65 1.96 -12.24
C LYS A 165 13.68 2.96 -11.74
N ASN A 166 14.16 3.87 -12.58
CA ASN A 166 15.06 4.94 -12.16
C ASN A 166 14.39 5.96 -11.22
N ASN A 167 13.05 6.00 -11.20
CA ASN A 167 12.25 6.86 -10.34
C ASN A 167 11.70 6.11 -9.11
N TRP A 168 12.17 4.89 -8.87
CA TRP A 168 11.69 4.00 -7.81
C TRP A 168 12.79 3.67 -6.81
N ASP A 169 12.52 3.94 -5.53
CA ASP A 169 13.43 3.67 -4.41
C ASP A 169 12.79 2.67 -3.45
N LEU A 170 13.23 1.41 -3.53
CA LEU A 170 12.63 0.29 -2.81
C LEU A 170 13.43 -0.10 -1.57
N TYR A 171 12.77 -0.13 -0.42
CA TYR A 171 13.30 -0.56 0.87
C TYR A 171 12.72 -1.92 1.28
N ARG A 172 13.58 -2.95 1.33
CA ARG A 172 13.19 -4.35 1.60
C ARG A 172 13.29 -4.70 3.08
N PHE A 173 12.49 -4.01 3.92
CA PHE A 173 12.33 -4.26 5.35
C PHE A 173 10.87 -4.07 5.74
N ALA A 174 10.50 -4.48 6.98
CA ALA A 174 9.20 -4.10 7.52
C ALA A 174 9.09 -2.57 7.68
N ASP A 175 7.87 -2.02 7.68
CA ASP A 175 7.63 -0.57 7.73
C ASP A 175 8.35 0.13 8.87
N LYS A 176 8.47 -0.54 10.02
CA LYS A 176 9.15 0.03 11.20
C LYS A 176 10.64 0.30 10.98
N GLU A 177 11.28 -0.43 10.08
CA GLU A 177 12.66 -0.27 9.67
C GLU A 177 12.81 0.56 8.39
N SER A 178 11.87 0.40 7.45
CA SER A 178 11.90 1.10 6.16
C SER A 178 11.55 2.57 6.29
N LEU A 179 10.44 2.90 6.96
CA LEU A 179 9.94 4.27 7.03
C LEU A 179 10.95 5.26 7.64
N PRO A 180 11.67 4.94 8.74
CA PRO A 180 12.73 5.84 9.24
C PRO A 180 13.86 6.09 8.23
N LYS A 181 14.24 5.07 7.45
CA LYS A 181 15.27 5.21 6.41
C LYS A 181 14.77 6.08 5.26
N ILE A 182 13.52 5.88 4.83
CA ILE A 182 12.88 6.70 3.81
C ILE A 182 12.83 8.16 4.29
N PHE A 183 12.37 8.40 5.53
CA PHE A 183 12.24 9.75 6.09
C PHE A 183 13.58 10.47 6.33
N ALA A 184 14.67 9.73 6.43
CA ALA A 184 16.02 10.32 6.46
C ALA A 184 16.46 10.84 5.08
N LYS A 185 15.91 10.30 3.99
CA LYS A 185 16.20 10.69 2.61
C LYS A 185 15.21 11.73 2.08
N GLU A 186 13.91 11.49 2.32
CA GLU A 186 12.81 12.40 1.98
C GLU A 186 11.79 12.41 3.12
N ASN A 187 11.39 13.57 3.58
CA ASN A 187 10.51 13.69 4.74
C ASN A 187 9.18 14.41 4.47
N SER A 188 8.88 14.68 3.20
CA SER A 188 7.73 15.45 2.78
C SER A 188 7.13 14.89 1.48
N PHE A 189 5.94 14.31 1.55
CA PHE A 189 5.31 13.57 0.46
C PHE A 189 4.04 14.27 -0.03
N ASP A 190 3.80 14.15 -1.35
CA ASP A 190 2.58 14.67 -2.00
C ASP A 190 1.46 13.62 -1.94
N VAL A 191 1.81 12.33 -2.04
CA VAL A 191 0.88 11.21 -1.94
C VAL A 191 1.44 10.15 -1.00
N VAL A 192 0.58 9.61 -0.16
CA VAL A 192 0.80 8.43 0.69
C VAL A 192 -0.16 7.34 0.25
N HIS A 193 0.35 6.14 -0.05
CA HIS A 193 -0.44 4.94 -0.27
C HIS A 193 -0.05 3.86 0.75
N TYR A 194 -1.01 3.42 1.57
CA TYR A 194 -0.80 2.42 2.62
C TYR A 194 -1.49 1.11 2.29
N ASP A 195 -0.70 0.04 2.13
CA ASP A 195 -1.19 -1.32 1.83
C ASP A 195 -0.33 -2.43 2.46
N SER A 196 0.14 -2.27 3.71
CA SER A 196 1.04 -3.23 4.37
C SER A 196 0.39 -3.98 5.54
N ASP A 197 0.64 -3.61 6.79
CA ASP A 197 0.09 -4.30 7.98
C ASP A 197 -1.42 -4.07 8.11
N LYS A 198 -2.19 -5.13 7.88
CA LYS A 198 -3.67 -5.09 7.92
C LYS A 198 -4.25 -5.13 9.34
N THR A 199 -3.42 -5.10 10.40
CA THR A 199 -3.93 -5.06 11.76
C THR A 199 -4.36 -3.66 12.18
N TYR A 200 -5.34 -3.55 13.08
CA TYR A 200 -5.81 -2.26 13.60
C TYR A 200 -4.65 -1.41 14.17
N ASP A 201 -3.85 -2.00 15.05
CA ASP A 201 -2.74 -1.28 15.70
C ASP A 201 -1.63 -0.89 14.72
N GLY A 202 -1.34 -1.77 13.73
CA GLY A 202 -0.38 -1.49 12.66
C GLY A 202 -0.80 -0.31 11.81
N ARG A 203 -2.06 -0.29 11.38
CA ARG A 203 -2.67 0.82 10.62
C ARG A 203 -2.64 2.13 11.43
N MET A 204 -3.13 2.14 12.68
CA MET A 204 -3.16 3.35 13.50
C MET A 204 -1.77 3.94 13.75
N TRP A 205 -0.76 3.09 13.95
CA TRP A 205 0.63 3.52 14.06
C TRP A 205 1.14 4.15 12.75
N ALA A 206 0.95 3.46 11.63
CA ALA A 206 1.46 3.91 10.34
C ALA A 206 0.74 5.16 9.84
N TYR A 207 -0.59 5.22 9.98
CA TYR A 207 -1.39 6.37 9.56
C TYR A 207 -0.92 7.66 10.22
N LYS A 208 -0.74 7.65 11.55
CA LYS A 208 -0.26 8.80 12.30
C LYS A 208 1.14 9.25 11.81
N LEU A 209 2.02 8.28 11.58
CA LEU A 209 3.39 8.55 11.17
C LEU A 209 3.45 9.15 9.75
N LEU A 210 2.75 8.50 8.80
CA LEU A 210 2.70 8.89 7.39
C LEU A 210 1.95 10.23 7.19
N TRP A 211 0.85 10.42 7.93
CA TRP A 211 0.13 11.70 7.92
C TRP A 211 1.00 12.90 8.33
N GLY A 212 1.89 12.69 9.31
CA GLY A 212 2.86 13.72 9.73
C GLY A 212 3.85 14.10 8.63
N LYS A 213 4.04 13.25 7.62
CA LYS A 213 4.94 13.46 6.48
C LYS A 213 4.22 13.88 5.20
N LEU A 214 2.89 13.84 5.18
CA LEU A 214 2.09 14.29 4.06
C LEU A 214 2.01 15.81 4.04
N LYS A 215 2.24 16.41 2.88
CA LYS A 215 2.12 17.87 2.66
C LYS A 215 0.66 18.33 2.80
N LYS A 216 0.47 19.60 3.06
CA LYS A 216 -0.82 20.28 2.89
C LYS A 216 -1.21 20.23 1.41
N GLY A 217 -2.47 19.91 1.10
CA GLY A 217 -2.95 19.64 -0.25
C GLY A 217 -2.60 18.22 -0.78
N GLY A 218 -1.82 17.45 -0.03
CA GLY A 218 -1.47 16.09 -0.40
C GLY A 218 -2.59 15.08 -0.17
N VAL A 219 -2.45 13.88 -0.72
CA VAL A 219 -3.46 12.83 -0.69
C VAL A 219 -2.97 11.61 0.08
N PHE A 220 -3.76 11.16 1.06
CA PHE A 220 -3.56 9.91 1.79
C PHE A 220 -4.55 8.87 1.28
N MET A 221 -4.06 7.71 0.86
CA MET A 221 -4.87 6.55 0.48
C MET A 221 -4.50 5.33 1.34
N SER A 222 -5.49 4.56 1.73
CA SER A 222 -5.30 3.25 2.36
C SER A 222 -6.17 2.21 1.70
N ASP A 223 -5.59 1.03 1.41
CA ASP A 223 -6.32 -0.11 0.86
C ASP A 223 -6.99 -0.96 1.96
N ASP A 224 -7.98 -1.77 1.53
CA ASP A 224 -8.71 -2.74 2.35
C ASP A 224 -9.28 -2.12 3.66
N VAL A 225 -9.82 -0.89 3.59
CA VAL A 225 -10.30 -0.15 4.77
C VAL A 225 -11.56 -0.75 5.40
N GLY A 226 -12.24 -1.67 4.70
CA GLY A 226 -13.35 -2.47 5.24
C GLY A 226 -12.92 -3.63 6.15
N ASP A 227 -11.64 -3.99 6.21
CA ASP A 227 -11.17 -5.14 6.96
C ASP A 227 -11.21 -4.96 8.49
N ASN A 228 -11.12 -3.72 8.97
CA ASN A 228 -11.28 -3.34 10.38
C ASN A 228 -11.54 -1.84 10.53
N ALA A 229 -11.90 -1.42 11.75
CA ALA A 229 -12.31 -0.03 12.03
C ALA A 229 -11.16 0.99 12.04
N ALA A 230 -9.90 0.62 11.77
CA ALA A 230 -8.77 1.54 11.94
C ALA A 230 -8.89 2.82 11.10
N PHE A 231 -9.26 2.71 9.83
CA PHE A 231 -9.40 3.89 8.96
C PHE A 231 -10.57 4.77 9.37
N LYS A 232 -11.73 4.16 9.67
CA LYS A 232 -12.91 4.85 10.20
C LYS A 232 -12.56 5.62 11.48
N ASP A 233 -12.01 4.92 12.48
CA ASP A 233 -11.66 5.50 13.78
C ASP A 233 -10.61 6.62 13.63
N TYR A 234 -9.63 6.42 12.73
CA TYR A 234 -8.63 7.45 12.43
C TYR A 234 -9.25 8.73 11.87
N CYS A 235 -10.19 8.59 10.94
CA CYS A 235 -10.92 9.74 10.38
C CYS A 235 -11.78 10.45 11.44
N GLU A 236 -12.55 9.69 12.21
CA GLU A 236 -13.45 10.24 13.25
C GLU A 236 -12.67 10.95 14.36
N GLN A 237 -11.60 10.35 14.88
CA GLN A 237 -10.76 10.92 15.95
C GLN A 237 -10.08 12.23 15.56
N ASN A 238 -9.84 12.44 14.27
CA ASN A 238 -9.14 13.62 13.76
C ASN A 238 -10.05 14.57 12.96
N ASN A 239 -11.36 14.28 12.88
CA ASN A 239 -12.34 15.05 12.08
C ASN A 239 -11.95 15.18 10.61
N TYR A 240 -11.37 14.12 10.02
CA TYR A 240 -11.08 14.07 8.60
C TYR A 240 -12.31 13.67 7.80
N LEU A 241 -12.44 14.21 6.58
CA LEU A 241 -13.51 13.86 5.63
C LEU A 241 -12.96 12.84 4.62
N PRO A 242 -13.27 11.54 4.78
CA PRO A 242 -12.82 10.52 3.86
C PRO A 242 -13.71 10.41 2.63
N HIS A 243 -13.13 9.97 1.52
CA HIS A 243 -13.81 9.40 0.37
C HIS A 243 -13.56 7.89 0.37
N ILE A 244 -14.62 7.10 0.26
CA ILE A 244 -14.53 5.64 0.19
C ILE A 244 -14.80 5.23 -1.25
N ILE A 245 -13.88 4.47 -1.82
CA ILE A 245 -13.97 3.99 -3.19
C ILE A 245 -14.18 2.46 -3.16
N GLU A 246 -15.21 1.98 -3.86
CA GLU A 246 -15.45 0.55 -4.05
C GLU A 246 -14.84 0.11 -5.37
N PHE A 247 -14.06 -0.97 -5.34
CA PHE A 247 -13.53 -1.65 -6.51
C PHE A 247 -13.40 -3.15 -6.21
N ASP A 248 -13.83 -4.00 -7.13
CA ASP A 248 -13.75 -5.47 -7.04
C ASP A 248 -14.24 -6.05 -5.68
N GLY A 249 -15.29 -5.45 -5.10
CA GLY A 249 -15.86 -5.87 -3.81
C GLY A 249 -15.00 -5.52 -2.60
N LYS A 250 -14.03 -4.63 -2.75
CA LYS A 250 -13.17 -4.08 -1.70
C LYS A 250 -13.34 -2.58 -1.58
N TYR A 251 -12.78 -2.01 -0.51
CA TYR A 251 -12.86 -0.58 -0.24
C TYR A 251 -11.48 0.04 -0.03
N ALA A 252 -11.19 1.09 -0.78
CA ALA A 252 -10.07 1.99 -0.51
C ALA A 252 -10.59 3.29 0.12
N GLY A 253 -9.85 3.83 1.07
CA GLY A 253 -10.16 5.09 1.72
C GLY A 253 -9.18 6.19 1.32
N VAL A 254 -9.67 7.36 0.95
CA VAL A 254 -8.85 8.50 0.54
C VAL A 254 -9.18 9.73 1.39
N ILE A 255 -8.16 10.46 1.83
CA ILE A 255 -8.29 11.75 2.52
C ILE A 255 -7.40 12.77 1.81
N ILE A 256 -7.96 13.93 1.47
CA ILE A 256 -7.18 15.07 0.97
C ILE A 256 -6.86 15.96 2.17
N LYS A 257 -5.57 16.24 2.40
CA LYS A 257 -5.10 17.01 3.56
C LYS A 257 -5.24 18.51 3.31
N ASN A 258 -6.14 19.14 4.04
CA ASN A 258 -6.38 20.59 3.98
C ASN A 258 -5.30 21.40 4.72
#